data_446ddf98ce53fa468c117002d733fb9d
#
_entry.id   446ddf98ce53fa468c117002d733fb9d
#
_cell.length_a   1.000
_cell.length_b   1.000
_cell.length_c   1.000
_cell.angle_alpha   90.00
_cell.angle_beta   90.00
_cell.angle_gamma   90.00
#
_symmetry.space_group_name_H-M   'P 1'
#
loop_
_entity.id
_entity.type
_entity.pdbx_description
1 polymer ?
#
loop_
_entity_poly.entity_id
_entity_poly.type
_entity_poly.pdbx_seq_one_letter_code
_entity_poly.pdbx_strand_id
1 'polypeptide(L)'
;KMIMLPMANTTDEVKKFLKIVNKRAKTIVQIETPSLVKQLEDFKILDWDYAYIGLNDLMVASGRHNIWEAISDGTTEFICSHLKGRKYGFGGSTVIGGGEPIISDLILHEQVRLGVSMSVMRRTFKHEVLDRDLVTEMKKMRKSKSLLFGIIVMKRATNHEIFQLLRQ
;
A
#
# COMPACT_ATOMS: atom_id res chain seq x y z
N LYS A 1 13.36 -15.31 6.00
CA LYS A 1 13.97 -14.24 5.18
C LYS A 1 12.96 -13.80 4.12
N MET A 2 13.06 -12.54 3.68
CA MET A 2 12.19 -11.95 2.67
C MET A 2 13.05 -11.10 1.72
N ILE A 3 12.77 -11.16 0.42
CA ILE A 3 13.49 -10.41 -0.62
C ILE A 3 12.47 -9.61 -1.42
N MET A 4 12.80 -8.36 -1.71
CA MET A 4 11.94 -7.45 -2.46
C MET A 4 12.52 -7.20 -3.86
N LEU A 5 11.67 -7.23 -4.87
CA LEU A 5 11.96 -6.81 -6.24
C LEU A 5 11.38 -5.41 -6.45
N PRO A 6 12.22 -4.36 -6.53
CA PRO A 6 11.78 -3.03 -6.91
C PRO A 6 11.76 -2.85 -8.42
N MET A 7 11.09 -1.80 -8.91
CA MET A 7 11.16 -1.24 -10.26
C MET A 7 10.95 -2.24 -11.41
N ALA A 8 10.21 -3.33 -11.17
CA ALA A 8 9.85 -4.25 -12.25
C ALA A 8 8.95 -3.54 -13.27
N ASN A 9 9.27 -3.68 -14.55
CA ASN A 9 8.52 -3.11 -15.67
C ASN A 9 7.67 -4.16 -16.39
N THR A 10 8.06 -5.43 -16.29
CA THR A 10 7.39 -6.52 -16.99
C THR A 10 7.16 -7.73 -16.08
N THR A 11 6.15 -8.51 -16.42
CA THR A 11 5.90 -9.80 -15.75
C THR A 11 7.02 -10.80 -16.00
N ASP A 12 7.78 -10.67 -17.08
CA ASP A 12 8.93 -11.54 -17.36
C ASP A 12 10.11 -11.25 -16.42
N GLU A 13 10.34 -9.99 -16.03
CA GLU A 13 11.29 -9.64 -14.98
C GLU A 13 10.88 -10.25 -13.64
N VAL A 14 9.59 -10.20 -13.31
CA VAL A 14 9.04 -10.85 -12.11
C VAL A 14 9.26 -12.36 -12.16
N LYS A 15 8.95 -13.02 -13.28
CA LYS A 15 9.19 -14.46 -13.45
C LYS A 15 10.67 -14.82 -13.26
N LYS A 16 11.59 -14.04 -13.83
CA LYS A 16 13.05 -14.23 -13.66
C LYS A 16 13.44 -14.12 -12.18
N PHE A 17 12.96 -13.08 -11.49
CA PHE A 17 13.19 -12.90 -10.07
C PHE A 17 12.68 -14.09 -9.26
N LEU A 18 11.45 -14.52 -9.45
CA LEU A 18 10.84 -15.66 -8.76
C LEU A 18 11.63 -16.95 -8.99
N LYS A 19 12.08 -17.18 -10.24
CA LYS A 19 12.95 -18.33 -10.60
C LYS A 19 14.29 -18.28 -9.87
N ILE A 20 14.92 -17.11 -9.78
CA ILE A 20 16.21 -16.93 -9.07
C ILE A 20 16.02 -17.16 -7.56
N VAL A 21 14.97 -16.61 -6.96
CA VAL A 21 14.70 -16.81 -5.53
C VAL A 21 14.38 -18.27 -5.24
N ASN A 22 13.68 -18.94 -6.13
CA ASN A 22 13.38 -20.37 -6.06
C ASN A 22 12.87 -20.81 -4.68
N LYS A 23 11.91 -20.07 -4.13
CA LYS A 23 11.30 -20.33 -2.80
C LYS A 23 12.25 -20.36 -1.59
N ARG A 24 13.51 -19.99 -1.76
CA ARG A 24 14.49 -19.89 -0.65
C ARG A 24 14.21 -18.76 0.33
N ALA A 25 13.35 -17.80 -0.07
CA ALA A 25 12.87 -16.70 0.74
C ALA A 25 11.47 -16.32 0.32
N LYS A 26 10.74 -15.62 1.18
CA LYS A 26 9.50 -14.96 0.81
C LYS A 26 9.79 -13.80 -0.13
N THR A 27 8.91 -13.60 -1.10
CA THR A 27 9.07 -12.57 -2.13
C THR A 27 8.08 -11.42 -1.91
N ILE A 28 8.56 -10.20 -2.09
CA ILE A 28 7.72 -9.01 -2.27
C ILE A 28 8.03 -8.46 -3.67
N VAL A 29 7.01 -8.23 -4.48
CA VAL A 29 7.16 -7.51 -5.75
C VAL A 29 6.56 -6.12 -5.59
N GLN A 30 7.33 -5.08 -5.92
CA GLN A 30 6.83 -3.71 -5.93
C GLN A 30 6.12 -3.41 -7.25
N ILE A 31 4.89 -2.94 -7.14
CA ILE A 31 4.10 -2.40 -8.26
C ILE A 31 4.24 -0.89 -8.20
N GLU A 32 5.19 -0.36 -8.94
CA GLU A 32 5.58 1.05 -8.88
C GLU A 32 5.94 1.64 -10.25
N THR A 33 5.67 0.88 -11.31
CA THR A 33 5.86 1.33 -12.69
C THR A 33 4.54 1.25 -13.46
N PRO A 34 4.18 2.26 -14.27
CA PRO A 34 2.99 2.21 -15.12
C PRO A 34 3.02 1.01 -16.09
N SER A 35 4.20 0.55 -16.48
CA SER A 35 4.38 -0.61 -17.35
C SER A 35 3.91 -1.91 -16.70
N LEU A 36 4.24 -2.14 -15.43
CA LEU A 36 3.77 -3.31 -14.68
C LEU A 36 2.28 -3.19 -14.34
N VAL A 37 1.78 -1.97 -14.06
CA VAL A 37 0.34 -1.73 -13.82
C VAL A 37 -0.52 -2.15 -15.02
N LYS A 38 -0.02 -1.99 -16.25
CA LYS A 38 -0.71 -2.44 -17.47
C LYS A 38 -0.75 -3.97 -17.63
N GLN A 39 0.03 -4.72 -16.84
CA GLN A 39 0.17 -6.18 -16.93
C GLN A 39 -0.39 -6.89 -15.68
N LEU A 40 -1.30 -6.27 -14.93
CA LEU A 40 -1.83 -6.82 -13.68
C LEU A 40 -2.55 -8.16 -13.85
N GLU A 41 -3.19 -8.40 -15.00
CA GLU A 41 -3.84 -9.67 -15.29
C GLU A 41 -2.83 -10.83 -15.34
N ASP A 42 -1.70 -10.64 -16.01
CA ASP A 42 -0.62 -11.62 -16.07
C ASP A 42 0.18 -11.65 -14.77
N PHE A 43 0.30 -10.50 -14.07
CA PHE A 43 1.00 -10.40 -12.80
C PHE A 43 0.32 -11.18 -11.68
N LYS A 44 -1.02 -11.09 -11.57
CA LYS A 44 -1.77 -11.68 -10.45
C LYS A 44 -1.67 -13.21 -10.38
N ILE A 45 -1.43 -13.88 -11.51
CA ILE A 45 -1.31 -15.34 -11.59
C ILE A 45 0.08 -15.87 -11.27
N LEU A 46 1.09 -14.99 -11.13
CA LEU A 46 2.45 -15.39 -10.79
C LEU A 46 2.56 -15.83 -9.30
N ASP A 47 3.58 -16.64 -8.98
CA ASP A 47 3.76 -17.29 -7.66
C ASP A 47 4.58 -16.42 -6.69
N TRP A 48 4.26 -15.13 -6.58
CA TRP A 48 4.82 -14.25 -5.56
C TRP A 48 4.07 -14.37 -4.23
N ASP A 49 4.75 -14.09 -3.10
CA ASP A 49 4.13 -14.15 -1.76
C ASP A 49 3.38 -12.87 -1.39
N TYR A 50 3.96 -11.71 -1.72
CA TYR A 50 3.42 -10.38 -1.41
C TYR A 50 3.59 -9.43 -2.58
N ALA A 51 2.64 -8.51 -2.75
CA ALA A 51 2.78 -7.36 -3.64
C ALA A 51 2.72 -6.06 -2.82
N TYR A 52 3.51 -5.07 -3.20
CA TYR A 52 3.54 -3.78 -2.53
C TYR A 52 3.45 -2.65 -3.55
N ILE A 53 2.45 -1.77 -3.40
CA ILE A 53 2.29 -0.62 -4.28
C ILE A 53 3.22 0.48 -3.78
N GLY A 54 4.25 0.80 -4.55
CA GLY A 54 5.23 1.83 -4.26
C GLY A 54 4.74 3.20 -4.72
N LEU A 55 3.96 3.88 -3.86
CA LEU A 55 3.30 5.15 -4.22
C LEU A 55 4.28 6.23 -4.68
N ASN A 56 5.47 6.30 -4.07
CA ASN A 56 6.47 7.33 -4.41
C ASN A 56 7.01 7.13 -5.83
N ASP A 57 7.47 5.94 -6.15
CA ASP A 57 8.08 5.65 -7.44
C ASP A 57 7.02 5.59 -8.54
N LEU A 58 5.81 5.12 -8.22
CA LEU A 58 4.65 5.18 -9.12
C LEU A 58 4.28 6.64 -9.43
N MET A 59 4.33 7.55 -8.45
CA MET A 59 4.14 8.98 -8.64
C MET A 59 5.15 9.53 -9.65
N VAL A 60 6.44 9.31 -9.40
CA VAL A 60 7.53 9.80 -10.26
C VAL A 60 7.39 9.24 -11.67
N ALA A 61 7.21 7.92 -11.80
CA ALA A 61 7.11 7.25 -13.10
C ALA A 61 5.85 7.62 -13.89
N SER A 62 4.81 8.12 -13.22
CA SER A 62 3.55 8.54 -13.86
C SER A 62 3.44 10.05 -14.07
N GLY A 63 4.47 10.84 -13.70
CA GLY A 63 4.46 12.31 -13.81
C GLY A 63 3.46 12.99 -12.87
N ARG A 64 3.11 12.37 -11.75
CA ARG A 64 2.23 12.96 -10.72
C ARG A 64 3.02 13.92 -9.83
N HIS A 65 2.32 14.88 -9.21
CA HIS A 65 2.94 15.92 -8.38
C HIS A 65 3.13 15.48 -6.92
N ASN A 66 2.27 14.58 -6.41
CA ASN A 66 2.39 14.06 -5.07
C ASN A 66 1.98 12.58 -4.96
N ILE A 67 2.45 11.91 -3.91
CA ILE A 67 2.25 10.47 -3.70
C ILE A 67 0.79 10.06 -3.47
N TRP A 68 -0.05 11.00 -3.07
CA TRP A 68 -1.44 10.74 -2.72
C TRP A 68 -2.37 10.74 -3.93
N GLU A 69 -1.91 11.31 -5.06
CA GLU A 69 -2.70 11.35 -6.29
C GLU A 69 -3.05 9.94 -6.77
N ALA A 70 -2.14 8.97 -6.64
CA ALA A 70 -2.42 7.59 -7.00
C ALA A 70 -3.54 6.94 -6.16
N ILE A 71 -3.83 7.49 -4.97
CA ILE A 71 -4.98 7.07 -4.16
C ILE A 71 -6.24 7.81 -4.64
N SER A 72 -6.14 9.15 -4.82
CA SER A 72 -7.29 10.00 -5.13
C SER A 72 -7.81 9.84 -6.56
N ASP A 73 -6.96 9.45 -7.52
CA ASP A 73 -7.34 9.21 -8.91
C ASP A 73 -7.87 7.78 -9.18
N GLY A 74 -7.88 6.93 -8.14
CA GLY A 74 -8.36 5.56 -8.24
C GLY A 74 -7.32 4.54 -8.71
N THR A 75 -6.08 4.95 -9.03
CA THR A 75 -5.03 4.01 -9.50
C THR A 75 -4.74 2.93 -8.45
N THR A 76 -4.62 3.32 -7.16
CA THR A 76 -4.38 2.36 -6.07
C THR A 76 -5.55 1.39 -5.92
N GLU A 77 -6.80 1.88 -6.02
CA GLU A 77 -7.99 1.03 -5.98
C GLU A 77 -8.03 0.06 -7.18
N PHE A 78 -7.70 0.52 -8.37
CA PHE A 78 -7.60 -0.32 -9.56
C PHE A 78 -6.60 -1.45 -9.36
N ILE A 79 -5.38 -1.16 -8.88
CA ILE A 79 -4.37 -2.18 -8.59
C ILE A 79 -4.87 -3.16 -7.54
N CYS A 80 -5.39 -2.67 -6.42
CA CYS A 80 -5.92 -3.50 -5.33
C CYS A 80 -7.04 -4.43 -5.80
N SER A 81 -7.91 -3.98 -6.70
CA SER A 81 -9.01 -4.78 -7.24
C SER A 81 -8.54 -6.04 -7.98
N HIS A 82 -7.41 -5.94 -8.69
CA HIS A 82 -6.78 -7.07 -9.39
C HIS A 82 -6.08 -8.05 -8.45
N LEU A 83 -5.70 -7.61 -7.26
CA LEU A 83 -4.96 -8.40 -6.29
C LEU A 83 -5.84 -9.05 -5.21
N LYS A 84 -7.16 -8.90 -5.29
CA LYS A 84 -8.10 -9.49 -4.32
C LYS A 84 -7.84 -10.98 -4.12
N GLY A 85 -7.88 -11.40 -2.84
CA GLY A 85 -7.57 -12.78 -2.45
C GLY A 85 -6.08 -13.08 -2.26
N ARG A 86 -5.19 -12.15 -2.61
CA ARG A 86 -3.73 -12.26 -2.40
C ARG A 86 -3.27 -11.33 -1.25
N LYS A 87 -2.01 -11.42 -0.88
CA LYS A 87 -1.39 -10.56 0.14
C LYS A 87 -0.74 -9.36 -0.52
N TYR A 88 -1.32 -8.19 -0.32
CA TYR A 88 -0.82 -6.93 -0.90
C TYR A 88 -1.00 -5.76 0.05
N GLY A 89 -0.35 -4.65 -0.29
CA GLY A 89 -0.50 -3.41 0.44
C GLY A 89 0.19 -2.23 -0.17
N PHE A 90 0.03 -1.08 0.48
CA PHE A 90 0.74 0.17 0.20
C PHE A 90 1.08 0.87 1.51
N GLY A 91 2.03 1.80 1.44
CA GLY A 91 2.49 2.57 2.58
C GLY A 91 1.66 3.81 2.87
N GLY A 92 2.26 4.70 3.66
CA GLY A 92 1.70 6.02 3.95
C GLY A 92 1.19 6.20 5.36
N SER A 93 1.08 5.13 6.16
CA SER A 93 0.72 5.23 7.58
C SER A 93 1.93 5.61 8.44
N THR A 94 1.64 6.30 9.55
CA THR A 94 2.57 6.60 10.63
C THR A 94 1.86 6.38 11.97
N VAL A 95 2.25 7.04 13.07
CA VAL A 95 1.55 6.93 14.36
C VAL A 95 0.09 7.40 14.23
N ILE A 96 -0.78 6.86 15.07
CA ILE A 96 -2.19 7.28 15.13
C ILE A 96 -2.25 8.77 15.49
N GLY A 97 -3.04 9.54 14.75
CA GLY A 97 -3.14 11.00 14.87
C GLY A 97 -1.96 11.78 14.31
N GLY A 98 -0.93 11.09 13.76
CA GLY A 98 0.22 11.71 13.13
C GLY A 98 0.12 11.76 11.60
N GLY A 99 1.16 12.33 10.97
CA GLY A 99 1.30 12.40 9.51
C GLY A 99 0.76 13.68 8.89
N GLU A 100 1.58 14.26 8.00
CA GLU A 100 1.26 15.44 7.19
C GLU A 100 1.66 15.21 5.73
N PRO A 101 0.98 15.80 4.75
CA PRO A 101 -0.27 16.59 4.85
C PRO A 101 -1.50 15.72 5.11
N ILE A 102 -1.41 14.39 4.95
CA ILE A 102 -2.50 13.45 5.17
C ILE A 102 -2.27 12.70 6.48
N ILE A 103 -3.22 12.80 7.39
CA ILE A 103 -3.18 12.10 8.67
C ILE A 103 -3.22 10.59 8.48
N SER A 104 -2.50 9.87 9.35
CA SER A 104 -2.33 8.42 9.28
C SER A 104 -3.66 7.67 9.32
N ASP A 105 -4.61 8.17 10.08
CA ASP A 105 -5.93 7.55 10.25
C ASP A 105 -6.69 7.44 8.92
N LEU A 106 -6.65 8.47 8.07
CA LEU A 106 -7.27 8.43 6.75
C LEU A 106 -6.62 7.37 5.85
N ILE A 107 -5.30 7.27 5.90
CA ILE A 107 -4.58 6.24 5.13
C ILE A 107 -4.90 4.84 5.65
N LEU A 108 -5.01 4.66 6.96
CA LEU A 108 -5.42 3.38 7.57
C LEU A 108 -6.85 3.00 7.16
N HIS A 109 -7.78 3.97 7.12
CA HIS A 109 -9.14 3.75 6.63
C HIS A 109 -9.14 3.25 5.19
N GLU A 110 -8.38 3.92 4.32
CA GLU A 110 -8.28 3.56 2.92
C GLU A 110 -7.65 2.18 2.73
N GLN A 111 -6.59 1.86 3.48
CA GLN A 111 -5.98 0.53 3.47
C GLN A 111 -6.97 -0.57 3.86
N VAL A 112 -7.84 -0.31 4.86
CA VAL A 112 -8.87 -1.26 5.27
C VAL A 112 -9.95 -1.38 4.20
N ARG A 113 -10.42 -0.26 3.64
CA ARG A 113 -11.41 -0.23 2.55
C ARG A 113 -10.96 -1.06 1.35
N LEU A 114 -9.67 -0.96 1.01
CA LEU A 114 -9.08 -1.66 -0.13
C LEU A 114 -8.62 -3.10 0.20
N GLY A 115 -8.84 -3.60 1.41
CA GLY A 115 -8.48 -4.96 1.81
C GLY A 115 -6.98 -5.22 1.95
N VAL A 116 -6.22 -4.19 2.27
CA VAL A 116 -4.77 -4.24 2.43
C VAL A 116 -4.37 -5.11 3.62
N SER A 117 -3.49 -6.08 3.38
CA SER A 117 -3.00 -7.01 4.40
C SER A 117 -1.64 -6.61 5.01
N MET A 118 -0.91 -5.70 4.37
CA MET A 118 0.40 -5.23 4.84
C MET A 118 0.58 -3.73 4.56
N SER A 119 1.44 -3.07 5.34
CA SER A 119 1.82 -1.68 5.12
C SER A 119 3.28 -1.46 5.50
N VAL A 120 3.92 -0.49 4.85
CA VAL A 120 5.25 0.02 5.23
C VAL A 120 5.05 1.40 5.83
N MET A 121 5.64 1.62 7.01
CA MET A 121 5.55 2.90 7.69
C MET A 121 6.23 4.01 6.89
N ARG A 122 5.67 5.23 6.95
CA ARG A 122 6.33 6.44 6.43
C ARG A 122 7.72 6.61 7.05
N ARG A 123 8.59 7.32 6.35
CA ARG A 123 9.89 7.73 6.91
C ARG A 123 9.74 8.57 8.18
N THR A 124 8.70 9.40 8.27
CA THR A 124 8.39 10.24 9.43
C THR A 124 8.08 9.43 10.69
N PHE A 125 7.58 8.21 10.56
CA PHE A 125 7.25 7.32 11.68
C PHE A 125 8.41 7.21 12.68
N LYS A 126 9.65 7.09 12.21
CA LYS A 126 10.83 6.97 13.06
C LYS A 126 11.08 8.20 13.94
N HIS A 127 10.64 9.39 13.50
CA HIS A 127 10.72 10.63 14.28
C HIS A 127 9.51 10.80 15.18
N GLU A 128 8.33 10.49 14.67
CA GLU A 128 7.08 10.64 15.40
C GLU A 128 6.91 9.62 16.54
N VAL A 129 7.69 8.53 16.53
CA VAL A 129 7.65 7.48 17.55
C VAL A 129 8.73 7.64 18.63
N LEU A 130 9.68 8.59 18.50
CA LEU A 130 10.85 8.72 19.40
C LEU A 130 10.45 8.85 20.87
N ASP A 131 9.43 9.65 21.16
CA ASP A 131 8.95 9.91 22.52
C ASP A 131 7.74 9.01 22.89
N ARG A 132 7.54 7.90 22.18
CA ARG A 132 6.42 7.00 22.37
C ARG A 132 6.91 5.56 22.51
N ASP A 133 6.13 4.72 23.21
CA ASP A 133 6.41 3.28 23.22
C ASP A 133 6.03 2.65 21.89
N LEU A 134 7.04 2.18 21.15
CA LEU A 134 6.88 1.57 19.83
C LEU A 134 5.86 0.42 19.82
N VAL A 135 5.90 -0.44 20.84
CA VAL A 135 5.01 -1.60 20.91
C VAL A 135 3.55 -1.15 21.09
N THR A 136 3.35 -0.14 21.92
CA THR A 136 2.02 0.44 22.14
C THR A 136 1.48 1.10 20.88
N GLU A 137 2.29 1.90 20.16
CA GLU A 137 1.86 2.52 18.90
C GLU A 137 1.52 1.47 17.83
N MET A 138 2.32 0.43 17.69
CA MET A 138 2.03 -0.67 16.78
C MET A 138 0.73 -1.42 17.16
N LYS A 139 0.45 -1.59 18.44
CA LYS A 139 -0.82 -2.17 18.92
C LYS A 139 -2.01 -1.27 18.61
N LYS A 140 -1.89 0.05 18.82
CA LYS A 140 -2.93 1.04 18.45
C LYS A 140 -3.26 0.96 16.97
N MET A 141 -2.25 0.99 16.09
CA MET A 141 -2.45 0.89 14.65
C MET A 141 -3.14 -0.41 14.22
N ARG A 142 -2.74 -1.55 14.81
CA ARG A 142 -3.39 -2.85 14.55
C ARG A 142 -4.84 -2.86 15.02
N LYS A 143 -5.12 -2.30 16.19
CA LYS A 143 -6.47 -2.19 16.74
C LYS A 143 -7.35 -1.28 15.87
N SER A 144 -6.84 -0.16 15.41
CA SER A 144 -7.54 0.75 14.49
C SER A 144 -7.90 0.03 13.18
N LYS A 145 -6.98 -0.71 12.58
CA LYS A 145 -7.28 -1.54 11.40
C LYS A 145 -8.43 -2.52 11.67
N SER A 146 -8.41 -3.21 12.80
CA SER A 146 -9.44 -4.18 13.18
C SER A 146 -10.81 -3.54 13.44
N LEU A 147 -10.83 -2.38 14.13
CA LEU A 147 -12.07 -1.64 14.40
C LEU A 147 -12.66 -1.04 13.13
N LEU A 148 -11.82 -0.55 12.21
CA LEU A 148 -12.25 0.06 10.96
C LEU A 148 -12.87 -0.95 10.01
N PHE A 149 -12.44 -2.20 10.03
CA PHE A 149 -13.08 -3.25 9.24
C PHE A 149 -14.57 -3.41 9.57
N GLY A 150 -14.93 -3.30 10.85
CA GLY A 150 -16.35 -3.30 11.29
C GLY A 150 -17.13 -2.03 10.90
N ILE A 151 -16.48 -0.88 10.87
CA ILE A 151 -17.11 0.43 10.59
C ILE A 151 -17.29 0.66 9.06
N ILE A 152 -16.40 0.19 8.22
CA ILE A 152 -16.47 0.37 6.76
C ILE A 152 -17.68 -0.35 6.15
N VAL A 153 -18.08 -1.48 6.71
CA VAL A 153 -19.29 -2.18 6.27
C VAL A 153 -20.54 -1.28 6.48
N MET A 154 -20.50 -0.38 7.47
CA MET A 154 -21.61 0.56 7.75
C MET A 154 -21.48 1.92 7.06
N LYS A 155 -20.28 2.37 6.66
CA LYS A 155 -20.01 3.72 6.13
C LYS A 155 -19.69 3.79 4.62
N ARG A 156 -20.25 2.94 3.82
CA ARG A 156 -20.06 2.97 2.35
C ARG A 156 -20.53 4.28 1.67
N ALA A 157 -21.14 5.20 2.44
CA ALA A 157 -21.75 6.42 1.93
C ALA A 157 -20.88 7.71 2.02
N THR A 158 -19.71 7.71 2.69
CA THR A 158 -18.95 8.95 2.97
C THR A 158 -17.58 9.07 2.30
N ASN A 159 -17.29 8.27 1.29
CA ASN A 159 -16.03 8.36 0.53
C ASN A 159 -15.83 9.72 -0.18
N HIS A 160 -16.91 10.50 -0.37
CA HIS A 160 -16.82 11.81 -1.02
C HIS A 160 -16.04 12.84 -0.19
N GLU A 161 -16.08 12.75 1.13
CA GLU A 161 -15.39 13.70 2.03
C GLU A 161 -13.87 13.49 2.04
N ILE A 162 -13.39 12.22 1.97
CA ILE A 162 -11.96 11.90 1.88
C ILE A 162 -11.38 12.44 0.57
N PHE A 163 -12.11 12.31 -0.53
CA PHE A 163 -11.70 12.83 -1.84
C PHE A 163 -11.64 14.37 -1.91
N GLN A 164 -12.46 15.08 -1.15
CA GLN A 164 -12.43 16.53 -1.10
C GLN A 164 -11.20 17.07 -0.38
N LEU A 165 -10.79 16.41 0.72
CA LEU A 165 -9.58 16.77 1.48
C LEU A 165 -8.28 16.49 0.71
N LEU A 166 -8.29 15.52 -0.22
CA LEU A 166 -7.13 15.17 -1.04
C LEU A 166 -6.93 16.06 -2.27
N ARG A 167 -7.91 16.95 -2.58
CA ARG A 167 -7.87 17.87 -3.71
C ARG A 167 -7.54 19.33 -3.33
N GLN A 168 -7.40 19.64 -2.06
CA GLN A 168 -6.90 20.92 -1.53
C GLN A 168 -5.38 20.88 -1.34
#